data_523d0102533c289ac93eebd33ec6fa25
#
_entry.id   523d0102533c289ac93eebd33ec6fa25
#
_cell.length_a   1.000
_cell.length_b   1.000
_cell.length_c   1.000
_cell.angle_alpha   90.00
_cell.angle_beta   90.00
_cell.angle_gamma   90.00
#
_symmetry.space_group_name_H-M   'P 1'
#
loop_
_entity.id
_entity.type
_entity.pdbx_description
1 polymer ?
#
loop_
_entity_poly.entity_id
_entity_poly.type
_entity_poly.pdbx_seq_one_letter_code
_entity_poly.pdbx_strand_id
1 'polypeptide(L)'
;MESEHRVSTLELFFDLVFVFTITQLTVLLADDLTLRGAGRVLLIFTVLFWMYGGYAYLTNQVPPDRPVRRVLILLAMGAFLVCALAVPTAFGDGGVAFGLGYLVVVIMHSALYSQAHGRGVLWFALPNALSALSVTAAGLFDGAAALGLWALALLFQFVTPAISRRAAATGDDAVEGKTIEDQLGGIGAAHFVERHGLLLIIVFGESIIAVGIGVGSLPLTSGIVVGAFLTLAVGAALWWMYFVRDEGRAEHVFANCPPDRRFKLALRAYYYCFIPMLLGIAAFSAGVKKSIGHLGEHLPAGPALALAGGVACYLAGDVAFRLVLGIRPVRFRALAVVPVLATAAAGMRIGAVWQLTALVLVLVAALAAESRGAGPGADPTGPAAEPGTEPESEPATGGAAGSGPGVAPGVTGS
;
A
#
# COMPACT_ATOMS: atom_id res chain seq x y z
N MET A 1 -12.82 6.75 24.83
CA MET A 1 -13.34 6.03 23.65
C MET A 1 -13.02 6.94 22.46
N GLU A 2 -11.86 6.72 21.83
CA GLU A 2 -11.57 7.33 20.53
C GLU A 2 -12.54 6.72 19.53
N SER A 3 -13.34 7.57 18.89
CA SER A 3 -14.17 7.14 17.77
C SER A 3 -13.21 6.62 16.70
N GLU A 4 -13.24 5.32 16.44
CA GLU A 4 -12.53 4.73 15.28
C GLU A 4 -12.96 5.48 14.03
N HIS A 5 -12.09 6.34 13.53
CA HIS A 5 -12.31 7.03 12.26
C HIS A 5 -12.16 5.98 11.15
N ARG A 6 -13.28 5.51 10.64
CA ARG A 6 -13.31 4.66 9.43
C ARG A 6 -12.94 5.48 8.22
N VAL A 7 -12.39 4.81 7.19
CA VAL A 7 -12.07 5.42 5.91
C VAL A 7 -13.32 6.10 5.32
N SER A 8 -13.22 7.37 4.98
CA SER A 8 -14.34 8.13 4.44
C SER A 8 -14.59 7.78 2.96
N THR A 9 -15.85 7.96 2.51
CA THR A 9 -16.22 7.73 1.09
C THR A 9 -15.43 8.61 0.12
N LEU A 10 -15.01 9.81 0.55
CA LEU A 10 -14.18 10.70 -0.28
C LEU A 10 -12.75 10.16 -0.44
N GLU A 11 -12.19 9.55 0.61
CA GLU A 11 -10.88 8.90 0.54
C GLU A 11 -10.91 7.68 -0.38
N LEU A 12 -11.97 6.86 -0.30
CA LEU A 12 -12.17 5.75 -1.23
C LEU A 12 -12.30 6.21 -2.68
N PHE A 13 -12.99 7.32 -2.91
CA PHE A 13 -13.09 7.91 -4.25
C PHE A 13 -11.75 8.44 -4.75
N PHE A 14 -10.93 9.04 -3.86
CA PHE A 14 -9.57 9.43 -4.18
C PHE A 14 -8.71 8.23 -4.57
N ASP A 15 -8.80 7.15 -3.80
CA ASP A 15 -8.03 5.91 -4.03
C ASP A 15 -8.44 5.28 -5.39
N LEU A 16 -9.72 5.32 -5.75
CA LEU A 16 -10.21 4.84 -7.06
C LEU A 16 -9.61 5.67 -8.22
N VAL A 17 -9.55 7.00 -8.09
CA VAL A 17 -8.91 7.85 -9.11
C VAL A 17 -7.42 7.55 -9.22
N PHE A 18 -6.74 7.30 -8.09
CA PHE A 18 -5.34 6.92 -8.11
C PHE A 18 -5.12 5.55 -8.78
N VAL A 19 -6.00 4.58 -8.53
CA VAL A 19 -5.91 3.26 -9.17
C VAL A 19 -6.08 3.34 -10.70
N PHE A 20 -6.87 4.28 -11.20
CA PHE A 20 -6.92 4.53 -12.65
C PHE A 20 -5.52 4.88 -13.21
N THR A 21 -4.66 5.53 -12.42
CA THR A 21 -3.24 5.70 -12.80
C THR A 21 -2.53 4.36 -12.99
N ILE A 22 -2.78 3.40 -12.10
CA ILE A 22 -2.17 2.05 -12.19
C ILE A 22 -2.68 1.33 -13.45
N THR A 23 -3.97 1.46 -13.79
CA THR A 23 -4.50 0.94 -15.07
C THR A 23 -3.75 1.51 -16.26
N GLN A 24 -3.49 2.82 -16.30
CA GLN A 24 -2.72 3.44 -17.39
C GLN A 24 -1.25 2.97 -17.42
N LEU A 25 -0.64 2.76 -16.26
CA LEU A 25 0.70 2.20 -16.15
C LEU A 25 0.76 0.74 -16.61
N THR A 26 -0.28 -0.06 -16.32
CA THR A 26 -0.43 -1.43 -16.83
C THR A 26 -0.52 -1.42 -18.36
N VAL A 27 -1.26 -0.47 -18.95
CA VAL A 27 -1.34 -0.31 -20.40
C VAL A 27 0.02 0.05 -20.97
N LEU A 28 0.68 1.08 -20.43
CA LEU A 28 2.01 1.52 -20.85
C LEU A 28 3.02 0.37 -20.81
N LEU A 29 3.02 -0.41 -19.72
CA LEU A 29 3.91 -1.57 -19.56
C LEU A 29 3.57 -2.67 -20.56
N ALA A 30 2.29 -2.96 -20.80
CA ALA A 30 1.87 -3.97 -21.77
C ALA A 30 2.29 -3.63 -23.20
N ASP A 31 2.41 -2.36 -23.54
CA ASP A 31 2.87 -1.90 -24.85
C ASP A 31 4.40 -1.92 -25.00
N ASP A 32 5.15 -1.85 -23.90
CA ASP A 32 6.62 -1.96 -23.89
C ASP A 32 7.10 -2.85 -22.73
N LEU A 33 6.98 -4.19 -22.91
CA LEU A 33 7.43 -5.21 -21.95
C LEU A 33 8.96 -5.40 -21.97
N THR A 34 9.70 -4.29 -21.93
CA THR A 34 11.17 -4.26 -21.84
C THR A 34 11.62 -3.65 -20.52
N LEU A 35 12.92 -3.77 -20.20
CA LEU A 35 13.52 -3.09 -19.04
C LEU A 35 13.36 -1.56 -19.14
N ARG A 36 13.34 -1.01 -20.37
CA ARG A 36 13.13 0.42 -20.59
C ARG A 36 11.68 0.81 -20.24
N GLY A 37 10.70 0.05 -20.70
CA GLY A 37 9.29 0.26 -20.36
C GLY A 37 9.04 0.11 -18.86
N ALA A 38 9.59 -0.92 -18.25
CA ALA A 38 9.52 -1.12 -16.79
C ALA A 38 10.15 0.05 -16.00
N GLY A 39 11.30 0.57 -16.47
CA GLY A 39 11.94 1.75 -15.87
C GLY A 39 11.09 3.01 -15.97
N ARG A 40 10.42 3.25 -17.11
CA ARG A 40 9.49 4.38 -17.29
C ARG A 40 8.28 4.26 -16.33
N VAL A 41 7.70 3.07 -16.25
CA VAL A 41 6.58 2.80 -15.33
C VAL A 41 7.00 3.01 -13.89
N LEU A 42 8.18 2.52 -13.48
CA LEU A 42 8.73 2.75 -12.14
C LEU A 42 8.90 4.25 -11.83
N LEU A 43 9.44 5.03 -12.75
CA LEU A 43 9.64 6.48 -12.57
C LEU A 43 8.29 7.20 -12.37
N ILE A 44 7.34 7.00 -13.29
CA ILE A 44 6.01 7.64 -13.20
C ILE A 44 5.31 7.22 -11.90
N PHE A 45 5.27 5.91 -11.64
CA PHE A 45 4.59 5.38 -10.45
C PHE A 45 5.18 5.97 -9.17
N THR A 46 6.51 5.95 -9.01
CA THR A 46 7.16 6.43 -7.80
C THR A 46 6.87 7.91 -7.54
N VAL A 47 6.89 8.74 -8.60
CA VAL A 47 6.57 10.17 -8.51
C VAL A 47 5.13 10.38 -8.03
N LEU A 48 4.16 9.69 -8.63
CA LEU A 48 2.75 9.86 -8.28
C LEU A 48 2.40 9.21 -6.94
N PHE A 49 2.99 8.05 -6.63
CA PHE A 49 2.75 7.34 -5.38
C PHE A 49 3.29 8.10 -4.16
N TRP A 50 4.37 8.88 -4.34
CA TRP A 50 4.86 9.80 -3.31
C TRP A 50 3.77 10.79 -2.88
N MET A 51 3.12 11.45 -3.83
CA MET A 51 2.05 12.40 -3.52
C MET A 51 0.79 11.71 -3.02
N TYR A 52 0.45 10.51 -3.56
CA TYR A 52 -0.63 9.69 -3.00
C TYR A 52 -0.40 9.41 -1.51
N GLY A 53 0.80 8.95 -1.14
CA GLY A 53 1.17 8.72 0.26
C GLY A 53 1.08 9.99 1.11
N GLY A 54 1.47 11.14 0.55
CA GLY A 54 1.30 12.46 1.19
C GLY A 54 -0.17 12.78 1.48
N TYR A 55 -1.07 12.55 0.53
CA TYR A 55 -2.53 12.73 0.73
C TYR A 55 -3.08 11.72 1.74
N ALA A 56 -2.71 10.44 1.64
CA ALA A 56 -3.14 9.41 2.57
C ALA A 56 -2.73 9.73 4.01
N TYR A 57 -1.52 10.25 4.18
CA TYR A 57 -1.01 10.72 5.46
C TYR A 57 -1.78 11.95 5.97
N LEU A 58 -1.98 12.95 5.10
CA LEU A 58 -2.63 14.22 5.48
C LEU A 58 -4.09 14.03 5.87
N THR A 59 -4.86 13.22 5.11
CA THR A 59 -6.28 12.98 5.42
C THR A 59 -6.47 12.10 6.65
N ASN A 60 -5.49 11.27 6.99
CA ASN A 60 -5.48 10.54 8.27
C ASN A 60 -5.40 11.49 9.47
N GLN A 61 -4.64 12.60 9.36
CA GLN A 61 -4.51 13.60 10.43
C GLN A 61 -5.61 14.65 10.42
N VAL A 62 -6.06 15.03 9.25
CA VAL A 62 -6.99 16.13 9.04
C VAL A 62 -8.17 15.63 8.21
N PRO A 63 -9.22 15.12 8.86
CA PRO A 63 -10.41 14.63 8.17
C PRO A 63 -11.01 15.66 7.22
N PRO A 64 -11.54 15.26 6.06
CA PRO A 64 -12.13 16.16 5.06
C PRO A 64 -13.58 16.52 5.41
N ASP A 65 -13.81 17.01 6.61
CA ASP A 65 -15.13 17.40 7.15
C ASP A 65 -15.58 18.79 6.71
N ARG A 66 -14.64 19.71 6.41
CA ARG A 66 -14.93 21.08 5.96
C ARG A 66 -15.09 21.15 4.43
N PRO A 67 -16.07 21.95 3.92
CA PRO A 67 -16.30 22.07 2.47
C PRO A 67 -15.06 22.46 1.67
N VAL A 68 -14.23 23.38 2.19
CA VAL A 68 -13.00 23.82 1.52
C VAL A 68 -12.02 22.66 1.35
N ARG A 69 -11.84 21.80 2.36
CA ARG A 69 -10.97 20.62 2.28
C ARG A 69 -11.48 19.63 1.25
N ARG A 70 -12.79 19.39 1.20
CA ARG A 70 -13.40 18.50 0.18
C ARG A 70 -13.15 19.01 -1.22
N VAL A 71 -13.33 20.33 -1.46
CA VAL A 71 -13.08 20.94 -2.78
C VAL A 71 -11.61 20.81 -3.16
N LEU A 72 -10.65 21.06 -2.26
CA LEU A 72 -9.23 20.91 -2.54
C LEU A 72 -8.86 19.45 -2.89
N ILE A 73 -9.43 18.46 -2.18
CA ILE A 73 -9.22 17.05 -2.50
C ILE A 73 -9.83 16.71 -3.87
N LEU A 74 -11.05 17.18 -4.18
CA LEU A 74 -11.68 16.96 -5.49
C LEU A 74 -10.87 17.58 -6.64
N LEU A 75 -10.29 18.77 -6.43
CA LEU A 75 -9.39 19.40 -7.40
C LEU A 75 -8.10 18.59 -7.58
N ALA A 76 -7.55 18.06 -6.48
CA ALA A 76 -6.40 17.17 -6.55
C ALA A 76 -6.73 15.88 -7.30
N MET A 77 -7.91 15.30 -7.08
CA MET A 77 -8.38 14.13 -7.83
C MET A 77 -8.47 14.41 -9.34
N GLY A 78 -9.02 15.60 -9.71
CA GLY A 78 -9.02 16.03 -11.11
C GLY A 78 -7.63 16.15 -11.71
N ALA A 79 -6.67 16.67 -10.94
CA ALA A 79 -5.29 16.78 -11.36
C ALA A 79 -4.60 15.39 -11.48
N PHE A 80 -4.84 14.47 -10.54
CA PHE A 80 -4.40 13.07 -10.65
C PHE A 80 -5.00 12.37 -11.89
N LEU A 81 -6.26 12.63 -12.19
CA LEU A 81 -6.91 12.11 -13.40
C LEU A 81 -6.21 12.63 -14.67
N VAL A 82 -5.86 13.92 -14.73
CA VAL A 82 -5.08 14.49 -15.85
C VAL A 82 -3.72 13.81 -15.96
N CYS A 83 -3.00 13.61 -14.83
CA CYS A 83 -1.76 12.85 -14.83
C CYS A 83 -1.96 11.44 -15.39
N ALA A 84 -2.99 10.73 -14.92
CA ALA A 84 -3.29 9.38 -15.36
C ALA A 84 -3.56 9.31 -16.89
N LEU A 85 -4.36 10.23 -17.43
CA LEU A 85 -4.63 10.30 -18.85
C LEU A 85 -3.38 10.60 -19.70
N ALA A 86 -2.41 11.34 -19.12
CA ALA A 86 -1.15 11.66 -19.78
C ALA A 86 -0.08 10.57 -19.64
N VAL A 87 -0.26 9.56 -18.78
CA VAL A 87 0.73 8.47 -18.53
C VAL A 87 1.22 7.82 -19.83
N PRO A 88 0.37 7.40 -20.79
CA PRO A 88 0.86 6.71 -21.99
C PRO A 88 1.82 7.56 -22.83
N THR A 89 1.72 8.87 -22.76
CA THR A 89 2.50 9.83 -23.53
C THR A 89 3.41 10.72 -22.66
N ALA A 90 3.62 10.37 -21.40
CA ALA A 90 4.36 11.20 -20.42
C ALA A 90 5.83 11.43 -20.77
N PHE A 91 6.43 10.54 -21.58
CA PHE A 91 7.81 10.68 -22.11
C PHE A 91 7.83 11.23 -23.55
N GLY A 92 6.80 11.94 -23.96
CA GLY A 92 6.64 12.58 -25.28
C GLY A 92 5.63 13.72 -25.18
N ASP A 93 4.69 13.80 -26.13
CA ASP A 93 3.74 14.92 -26.29
C ASP A 93 2.87 15.22 -25.05
N GLY A 94 2.60 14.23 -24.21
CA GLY A 94 1.84 14.36 -22.98
C GLY A 94 2.68 14.81 -21.76
N GLY A 95 3.99 14.92 -21.88
CA GLY A 95 4.90 15.17 -20.75
C GLY A 95 4.61 16.48 -20.02
N VAL A 96 4.35 17.55 -20.76
CA VAL A 96 3.98 18.85 -20.17
C VAL A 96 2.63 18.78 -19.46
N ALA A 97 1.63 18.13 -20.07
CA ALA A 97 0.30 17.98 -19.44
C ALA A 97 0.39 17.15 -18.15
N PHE A 98 1.19 16.07 -18.17
CA PHE A 98 1.48 15.28 -16.97
C PHE A 98 2.15 16.14 -15.88
N GLY A 99 3.20 16.89 -16.23
CA GLY A 99 3.94 17.72 -15.28
C GLY A 99 3.08 18.84 -14.66
N LEU A 100 2.27 19.51 -15.47
CA LEU A 100 1.34 20.56 -15.00
C LEU A 100 0.26 19.95 -14.08
N GLY A 101 -0.32 18.79 -14.45
CA GLY A 101 -1.24 18.05 -13.59
C GLY A 101 -0.58 17.72 -12.24
N TYR A 102 0.63 17.21 -12.27
CA TYR A 102 1.39 16.89 -11.08
C TYR A 102 1.71 18.15 -10.22
N LEU A 103 2.03 19.28 -10.86
CA LEU A 103 2.21 20.54 -10.16
C LEU A 103 0.95 20.99 -9.42
N VAL A 104 -0.23 20.84 -10.04
CA VAL A 104 -1.52 21.12 -9.38
C VAL A 104 -1.74 20.20 -8.20
N VAL A 105 -1.43 18.90 -8.32
CA VAL A 105 -1.47 17.93 -7.19
C VAL A 105 -0.63 18.45 -6.03
N VAL A 106 0.61 18.88 -6.28
CA VAL A 106 1.52 19.42 -5.24
C VAL A 106 0.98 20.71 -4.62
N ILE A 107 0.42 21.62 -5.41
CA ILE A 107 -0.16 22.89 -4.92
C ILE A 107 -1.37 22.60 -4.01
N MET A 108 -2.28 21.73 -4.43
CA MET A 108 -3.47 21.38 -3.62
C MET A 108 -3.07 20.70 -2.31
N HIS A 109 -2.09 19.79 -2.36
CA HIS A 109 -1.54 19.16 -1.15
C HIS A 109 -0.94 20.21 -0.20
N SER A 110 -0.12 21.13 -0.73
CA SER A 110 0.50 22.19 0.06
C SER A 110 -0.55 23.13 0.69
N ALA A 111 -1.62 23.44 -0.05
CA ALA A 111 -2.74 24.22 0.46
C ALA A 111 -3.49 23.51 1.60
N LEU A 112 -3.72 22.21 1.48
CA LEU A 112 -4.31 21.38 2.56
C LEU A 112 -3.38 21.29 3.76
N TYR A 113 -2.08 21.03 3.52
CA TYR A 113 -1.08 20.90 4.56
C TYR A 113 -0.91 22.20 5.36
N SER A 114 -0.97 23.36 4.71
CA SER A 114 -0.88 24.68 5.37
C SER A 114 -2.02 24.95 6.34
N GLN A 115 -3.20 24.37 6.10
CA GLN A 115 -4.35 24.49 7.02
C GLN A 115 -4.18 23.64 8.29
N ALA A 116 -3.31 22.63 8.25
CA ALA A 116 -3.03 21.75 9.38
C ALA A 116 -1.80 22.20 10.19
N HIS A 117 -0.74 22.67 9.51
CA HIS A 117 0.59 22.84 10.09
C HIS A 117 1.18 24.26 9.93
N GLY A 118 0.41 25.23 9.42
CA GLY A 118 0.84 26.61 9.32
C GLY A 118 2.10 26.81 8.43
N ARG A 119 3.08 27.61 8.91
CA ARG A 119 4.28 27.97 8.14
C ARG A 119 5.28 26.84 7.89
N GLY A 120 5.22 25.74 8.63
CA GLY A 120 6.03 24.55 8.40
C GLY A 120 5.85 23.91 7.03
N VAL A 121 4.79 24.30 6.29
CA VAL A 121 4.49 23.83 4.93
C VAL A 121 5.60 24.08 3.93
N LEU A 122 6.37 25.17 4.05
CA LEU A 122 7.39 25.55 3.05
C LEU A 122 8.48 24.50 2.89
N TRP A 123 8.90 23.86 3.98
CA TRP A 123 9.96 22.84 3.96
C TRP A 123 9.55 21.55 3.26
N PHE A 124 8.25 21.25 3.25
CA PHE A 124 7.70 20.14 2.50
C PHE A 124 7.31 20.57 1.07
N ALA A 125 6.71 21.74 0.90
CA ALA A 125 6.21 22.22 -0.39
C ALA A 125 7.32 22.50 -1.40
N LEU A 126 8.45 23.09 -0.98
CA LEU A 126 9.51 23.50 -1.88
C LEU A 126 10.16 22.32 -2.63
N PRO A 127 10.63 21.24 -1.98
CA PRO A 127 11.18 20.10 -2.71
C PRO A 127 10.16 19.43 -3.64
N ASN A 128 8.89 19.34 -3.21
CA ASN A 128 7.84 18.77 -4.05
C ASN A 128 7.50 19.66 -5.25
N ALA A 129 7.51 20.99 -5.07
CA ALA A 129 7.36 21.92 -6.19
C ALA A 129 8.53 21.81 -7.18
N LEU A 130 9.76 21.70 -6.69
CA LEU A 130 10.95 21.48 -7.55
C LEU A 130 10.86 20.13 -8.27
N SER A 131 10.36 19.08 -7.61
CA SER A 131 10.06 17.79 -8.25
C SER A 131 9.05 17.98 -9.38
N ALA A 132 7.93 18.66 -9.14
CA ALA A 132 6.90 18.89 -10.15
C ALA A 132 7.40 19.75 -11.32
N LEU A 133 8.17 20.77 -11.05
CA LEU A 133 8.80 21.60 -12.10
C LEU A 133 9.80 20.80 -12.92
N SER A 134 10.57 19.89 -12.29
CA SER A 134 11.49 19.01 -13.00
C SER A 134 10.75 18.05 -13.94
N VAL A 135 9.62 17.46 -13.50
CA VAL A 135 8.78 16.62 -14.35
C VAL A 135 8.15 17.42 -15.49
N THR A 136 7.68 18.65 -15.21
CA THR A 136 7.11 19.53 -16.25
C THR A 136 8.19 19.88 -17.29
N ALA A 137 9.40 20.24 -16.84
CA ALA A 137 10.53 20.50 -17.72
C ALA A 137 10.92 19.25 -18.54
N ALA A 138 10.86 18.05 -17.94
CA ALA A 138 11.13 16.81 -18.66
C ALA A 138 10.23 16.60 -19.88
N GLY A 139 8.99 17.11 -19.85
CA GLY A 139 8.08 17.11 -21.01
C GLY A 139 8.49 18.02 -22.17
N LEU A 140 9.51 18.85 -22.00
CA LEU A 140 10.06 19.72 -23.06
C LEU A 140 11.31 19.13 -23.73
N PHE A 141 11.79 17.98 -23.26
CA PHE A 141 13.02 17.34 -23.73
C PHE A 141 12.78 15.86 -24.04
N ASP A 142 13.66 15.31 -24.85
CA ASP A 142 13.68 13.89 -25.21
C ASP A 142 14.93 13.18 -24.67
N GLY A 143 14.88 11.85 -24.69
CA GLY A 143 16.05 10.99 -24.46
C GLY A 143 16.64 11.13 -23.04
N ALA A 144 17.96 11.28 -22.97
CA ALA A 144 18.69 11.30 -21.69
C ALA A 144 18.39 12.53 -20.83
N ALA A 145 18.09 13.68 -21.45
CA ALA A 145 17.76 14.91 -20.74
C ALA A 145 16.41 14.75 -19.98
N ALA A 146 15.39 14.21 -20.64
CA ALA A 146 14.11 13.92 -19.98
C ALA A 146 14.29 12.93 -18.83
N LEU A 147 15.02 11.84 -19.02
CA LEU A 147 15.29 10.86 -17.97
C LEU A 147 16.07 11.47 -16.79
N GLY A 148 17.03 12.34 -17.06
CA GLY A 148 17.77 13.08 -16.04
C GLY A 148 16.86 13.97 -15.18
N LEU A 149 15.91 14.67 -15.80
CA LEU A 149 14.93 15.50 -15.09
C LEU A 149 13.93 14.66 -14.27
N TRP A 150 13.50 13.50 -14.75
CA TRP A 150 12.72 12.55 -13.97
C TRP A 150 13.51 12.02 -12.75
N ALA A 151 14.79 11.69 -12.94
CA ALA A 151 15.66 11.26 -11.84
C ALA A 151 15.86 12.39 -10.81
N LEU A 152 16.01 13.64 -11.28
CA LEU A 152 16.10 14.82 -10.41
C LEU A 152 14.80 15.03 -9.61
N ALA A 153 13.64 14.81 -10.23
CA ALA A 153 12.35 14.86 -9.54
C ALA A 153 12.27 13.86 -8.39
N LEU A 154 12.70 12.60 -8.62
CA LEU A 154 12.78 11.59 -7.56
C LEU A 154 13.79 11.98 -6.47
N LEU A 155 14.93 12.54 -6.82
CA LEU A 155 15.92 13.01 -5.85
C LEU A 155 15.30 14.03 -4.89
N PHE A 156 14.54 15.00 -5.41
CA PHE A 156 13.83 15.96 -4.56
C PHE A 156 12.85 15.27 -3.61
N GLN A 157 12.11 14.26 -4.07
CA GLN A 157 11.19 13.51 -3.22
C GLN A 157 11.90 12.73 -2.11
N PHE A 158 13.00 12.03 -2.45
CA PHE A 158 13.77 11.26 -1.46
C PHE A 158 14.48 12.15 -0.42
N VAL A 159 14.84 13.37 -0.79
CA VAL A 159 15.49 14.33 0.12
C VAL A 159 14.47 15.06 0.99
N THR A 160 13.19 15.16 0.58
CA THR A 160 12.12 15.85 1.32
C THR A 160 12.02 15.44 2.80
N PRO A 161 11.99 14.14 3.19
CA PRO A 161 11.89 13.76 4.59
C PRO A 161 13.12 14.17 5.42
N ALA A 162 14.29 14.24 4.81
CA ALA A 162 15.52 14.67 5.48
C ALA A 162 15.54 16.18 5.70
N ILE A 163 15.11 16.96 4.71
CA ILE A 163 15.01 18.44 4.80
C ILE A 163 13.97 18.80 5.86
N SER A 164 12.76 18.22 5.79
CA SER A 164 11.70 18.51 6.75
C SER A 164 12.10 18.23 8.19
N ARG A 165 12.82 17.13 8.45
CA ARG A 165 13.35 16.81 9.79
C ARG A 165 14.38 17.82 10.27
N ARG A 166 15.30 18.28 9.40
CA ARG A 166 16.31 19.29 9.78
C ARG A 166 15.68 20.64 10.06
N ALA A 167 14.72 21.04 9.25
CA ALA A 167 14.01 22.30 9.42
C ALA A 167 13.25 22.38 10.76
N ALA A 168 12.62 21.29 11.17
CA ALA A 168 11.96 21.22 12.47
C ALA A 168 12.90 21.25 13.66
N ALA A 169 14.10 20.67 13.49
CA ALA A 169 15.11 20.72 14.55
C ALA A 169 15.71 22.13 14.75
N THR A 170 15.53 23.06 13.79
CA THR A 170 16.12 24.41 13.81
C THR A 170 15.12 25.55 13.80
N GLY A 171 13.80 25.27 13.66
CA GLY A 171 12.73 26.29 13.55
C GLY A 171 12.13 26.67 14.91
N ASP A 172 11.19 27.66 14.85
CA ASP A 172 10.43 28.15 16.03
C ASP A 172 9.66 27.04 16.76
N ASP A 173 9.32 25.95 16.06
CA ASP A 173 8.66 24.77 16.62
C ASP A 173 9.56 24.01 17.64
N ALA A 174 10.89 24.16 17.54
CA ALA A 174 11.85 23.65 18.52
C ALA A 174 11.71 24.35 19.87
N VAL A 175 11.17 25.57 19.90
CA VAL A 175 10.94 26.37 21.10
C VAL A 175 9.72 25.86 21.89
N GLU A 176 8.72 25.24 21.22
CA GLU A 176 7.57 24.63 21.88
C GLU A 176 7.80 23.18 22.35
N GLY A 177 9.00 22.62 22.14
CA GLY A 177 9.33 21.24 22.53
C GLY A 177 8.57 20.15 21.78
N LYS A 178 7.80 20.52 20.74
CA LYS A 178 7.12 19.58 19.85
C LYS A 178 8.04 19.20 18.71
N THR A 179 8.51 17.96 18.71
CA THR A 179 9.22 17.43 17.55
C THR A 179 8.25 17.25 16.39
N ILE A 180 8.74 17.35 15.13
CA ILE A 180 7.93 16.93 13.96
C ILE A 180 7.41 15.50 14.18
N GLU A 181 8.15 14.67 14.85
CA GLU A 181 7.77 13.30 15.19
C GLU A 181 6.52 13.27 16.10
N ASP A 182 6.33 14.26 16.98
CA ASP A 182 5.10 14.42 17.77
C ASP A 182 3.94 14.95 16.92
N GLN A 183 4.22 15.84 15.96
CA GLN A 183 3.23 16.33 15.00
C GLN A 183 2.85 15.25 13.98
N LEU A 184 3.82 14.42 13.58
CA LEU A 184 3.64 13.29 12.66
C LEU A 184 3.16 12.00 13.37
N GLY A 185 3.21 11.94 14.69
CA GLY A 185 2.80 10.79 15.51
C GLY A 185 1.30 10.53 15.59
N GLY A 186 0.48 11.48 15.12
CA GLY A 186 -0.99 11.38 15.12
C GLY A 186 -1.58 10.43 14.07
N ILE A 187 -0.80 9.47 13.51
CA ILE A 187 -1.33 8.48 12.57
C ILE A 187 -2.22 7.50 13.34
N GLY A 188 -3.51 7.50 13.07
CA GLY A 188 -4.45 6.45 13.47
C GLY A 188 -4.04 5.13 12.81
N ALA A 189 -3.57 4.17 13.63
CA ALA A 189 -2.97 2.93 13.10
C ALA A 189 -3.98 2.13 12.26
N ALA A 190 -5.17 1.90 12.79
CA ALA A 190 -6.22 1.15 12.10
C ALA A 190 -6.62 1.79 10.77
N HIS A 191 -6.96 3.09 10.79
CA HIS A 191 -7.34 3.83 9.58
C HIS A 191 -6.24 3.82 8.51
N PHE A 192 -4.97 3.97 8.91
CA PHE A 192 -3.84 3.98 7.98
C PHE A 192 -3.62 2.62 7.32
N VAL A 193 -3.69 1.53 8.10
CA VAL A 193 -3.53 0.15 7.62
C VAL A 193 -4.71 -0.22 6.72
N GLU A 194 -5.95 0.03 7.17
CA GLU A 194 -7.19 -0.19 6.41
C GLU A 194 -7.13 0.49 5.04
N ARG A 195 -6.74 1.76 4.99
CA ARG A 195 -6.68 2.51 3.73
C ARG A 195 -5.69 1.91 2.74
N HIS A 196 -4.51 1.50 3.17
CA HIS A 196 -3.54 0.86 2.29
C HIS A 196 -3.98 -0.56 1.87
N GLY A 197 -4.70 -1.28 2.74
CA GLY A 197 -5.36 -2.53 2.39
C GLY A 197 -6.41 -2.32 1.28
N LEU A 198 -7.28 -1.30 1.42
CA LEU A 198 -8.27 -0.95 0.40
C LEU A 198 -7.63 -0.59 -0.94
N LEU A 199 -6.55 0.20 -0.93
CA LEU A 199 -5.77 0.45 -2.15
C LEU A 199 -5.31 -0.86 -2.80
N LEU A 200 -4.74 -1.77 -2.01
CA LEU A 200 -4.22 -3.04 -2.51
C LEU A 200 -5.34 -3.92 -3.09
N ILE A 201 -6.53 -3.98 -2.46
CA ILE A 201 -7.71 -4.68 -3.01
C ILE A 201 -8.09 -4.14 -4.38
N ILE A 202 -8.17 -2.80 -4.53
CA ILE A 202 -8.57 -2.19 -5.80
C ILE A 202 -7.51 -2.49 -6.87
N VAL A 203 -6.23 -2.50 -6.51
CA VAL A 203 -5.15 -2.85 -7.45
C VAL A 203 -5.17 -4.32 -7.84
N PHE A 204 -5.58 -5.25 -6.97
CA PHE A 204 -5.85 -6.63 -7.38
C PHE A 204 -6.94 -6.72 -8.46
N GLY A 205 -7.94 -5.83 -8.42
CA GLY A 205 -8.95 -5.69 -9.46
C GLY A 205 -8.35 -5.42 -10.84
N GLU A 206 -7.15 -4.80 -10.94
CA GLU A 206 -6.46 -4.58 -12.22
C GLU A 206 -6.16 -5.89 -12.96
N SER A 207 -5.83 -6.97 -12.26
CA SER A 207 -5.62 -8.27 -12.89
C SER A 207 -6.90 -8.84 -13.53
N ILE A 208 -8.06 -8.55 -12.95
CA ILE A 208 -9.36 -8.94 -13.48
C ILE A 208 -9.73 -8.07 -14.70
N ILE A 209 -9.50 -6.76 -14.60
CA ILE A 209 -9.68 -5.81 -15.71
C ILE A 209 -8.78 -6.19 -16.89
N ALA A 210 -7.53 -6.59 -16.63
CA ALA A 210 -6.59 -7.04 -17.64
C ALA A 210 -7.08 -8.27 -18.41
N VAL A 211 -7.76 -9.21 -17.76
CA VAL A 211 -8.44 -10.33 -18.43
C VAL A 211 -9.50 -9.80 -19.41
N GLY A 212 -10.39 -8.91 -18.93
CA GLY A 212 -11.45 -8.34 -19.77
C GLY A 212 -10.91 -7.59 -21.00
N ILE A 213 -9.90 -6.75 -20.79
CA ILE A 213 -9.24 -6.00 -21.88
C ILE A 213 -8.51 -6.95 -22.84
N GLY A 214 -7.80 -7.96 -22.33
CA GLY A 214 -7.05 -8.92 -23.14
C GLY A 214 -7.95 -9.84 -23.97
N VAL A 215 -9.13 -10.20 -23.45
CA VAL A 215 -10.16 -10.93 -24.21
C VAL A 215 -10.80 -10.04 -25.29
N GLY A 216 -11.08 -8.77 -24.96
CA GLY A 216 -11.67 -7.82 -25.90
C GLY A 216 -12.92 -8.38 -26.60
N SER A 217 -12.87 -8.50 -27.92
CA SER A 217 -13.96 -9.04 -28.75
C SER A 217 -13.79 -10.53 -29.12
N LEU A 218 -12.82 -11.24 -28.55
CA LEU A 218 -12.59 -12.66 -28.80
C LEU A 218 -13.80 -13.50 -28.34
N PRO A 219 -14.17 -14.57 -29.04
CA PRO A 219 -15.21 -15.49 -28.58
C PRO A 219 -14.79 -16.17 -27.27
N LEU A 220 -15.73 -16.30 -26.34
CA LEU A 220 -15.49 -16.96 -25.08
C LEU A 220 -15.23 -18.47 -25.27
N THR A 221 -13.96 -18.86 -25.27
CA THR A 221 -13.53 -20.25 -25.39
C THR A 221 -13.26 -20.87 -24.02
N SER A 222 -13.23 -22.20 -23.92
CA SER A 222 -12.83 -22.91 -22.69
C SER A 222 -11.43 -22.50 -22.22
N GLY A 223 -10.51 -22.24 -23.15
CA GLY A 223 -9.16 -21.74 -22.84
C GLY A 223 -9.21 -20.39 -22.12
N ILE A 224 -9.96 -19.41 -22.64
CA ILE A 224 -10.12 -18.10 -22.01
C ILE A 224 -10.73 -18.24 -20.60
N VAL A 225 -11.73 -19.08 -20.43
CA VAL A 225 -12.35 -19.35 -19.11
C VAL A 225 -11.31 -19.93 -18.13
N VAL A 226 -10.53 -20.94 -18.55
CA VAL A 226 -9.46 -21.51 -17.73
C VAL A 226 -8.42 -20.46 -17.36
N GLY A 227 -7.97 -19.63 -18.32
CA GLY A 227 -7.03 -18.56 -18.08
C GLY A 227 -7.54 -17.50 -17.09
N ALA A 228 -8.82 -17.14 -17.20
CA ALA A 228 -9.46 -16.22 -16.27
C ALA A 228 -9.49 -16.79 -14.84
N PHE A 229 -9.84 -18.07 -14.67
CA PHE A 229 -9.80 -18.74 -13.37
C PHE A 229 -8.38 -18.86 -12.81
N LEU A 230 -7.38 -19.18 -13.63
CA LEU A 230 -5.99 -19.23 -13.20
C LEU A 230 -5.46 -17.85 -12.79
N THR A 231 -5.80 -16.79 -13.55
CA THR A 231 -5.46 -15.41 -13.18
C THR A 231 -6.09 -15.03 -11.85
N LEU A 232 -7.37 -15.32 -11.67
CA LEU A 232 -8.06 -15.09 -10.40
C LEU A 232 -7.41 -15.86 -9.26
N ALA A 233 -7.02 -17.13 -9.50
CA ALA A 233 -6.36 -17.96 -8.48
C ALA A 233 -4.99 -17.41 -8.05
N VAL A 234 -4.19 -16.87 -8.99
CA VAL A 234 -2.94 -16.16 -8.66
C VAL A 234 -3.26 -14.92 -7.81
N GLY A 235 -4.19 -14.06 -8.24
CA GLY A 235 -4.61 -12.88 -7.49
C GLY A 235 -5.14 -13.23 -6.09
N ALA A 236 -5.96 -14.27 -5.98
CA ALA A 236 -6.49 -14.75 -4.70
C ALA A 236 -5.39 -15.29 -3.76
N ALA A 237 -4.38 -15.97 -4.29
CA ALA A 237 -3.26 -16.44 -3.48
C ALA A 237 -2.43 -15.27 -2.92
N LEU A 238 -2.15 -14.25 -3.73
CA LEU A 238 -1.45 -13.04 -3.29
C LEU A 238 -2.29 -12.23 -2.29
N TRP A 239 -3.60 -12.09 -2.55
CA TRP A 239 -4.57 -11.50 -1.64
C TRP A 239 -4.58 -12.21 -0.28
N TRP A 240 -4.59 -13.56 -0.28
CA TRP A 240 -4.56 -14.36 0.94
C TRP A 240 -3.31 -14.11 1.78
N MET A 241 -2.15 -13.95 1.12
CA MET A 241 -0.90 -13.65 1.80
C MET A 241 -0.96 -12.36 2.62
N TYR A 242 -1.55 -11.30 2.07
CA TYR A 242 -1.65 -10.02 2.76
C TYR A 242 -2.83 -9.99 3.74
N PHE A 243 -4.08 -10.15 3.25
CA PHE A 243 -5.28 -9.88 4.04
C PHE A 243 -5.54 -10.90 5.15
N VAL A 244 -5.27 -12.18 4.89
CA VAL A 244 -5.52 -13.23 5.90
C VAL A 244 -4.35 -13.38 6.87
N ARG A 245 -3.15 -12.98 6.47
CA ARG A 245 -1.94 -13.26 7.23
C ARG A 245 -1.25 -12.05 7.81
N ASP A 246 -1.22 -10.93 7.12
CA ASP A 246 -0.33 -9.83 7.44
C ASP A 246 -1.03 -8.56 7.88
N GLU A 247 -2.23 -8.24 7.40
CA GLU A 247 -2.92 -6.99 7.69
C GLU A 247 -3.14 -6.78 9.20
N GLY A 248 -3.77 -7.73 9.89
CA GLY A 248 -4.01 -7.61 11.33
C GLY A 248 -2.72 -7.57 12.16
N ARG A 249 -1.66 -8.27 11.71
CA ARG A 249 -0.34 -8.20 12.36
C ARG A 249 0.31 -6.84 12.16
N ALA A 250 0.18 -6.28 10.96
CA ALA A 250 0.68 -4.95 10.64
C ALA A 250 -0.01 -3.89 11.50
N GLU A 251 -1.34 -3.97 11.62
CA GLU A 251 -2.12 -3.08 12.48
C GLU A 251 -1.65 -3.15 13.94
N HIS A 252 -1.47 -4.36 14.46
CA HIS A 252 -0.98 -4.56 15.83
C HIS A 252 0.42 -3.95 16.03
N VAL A 253 1.36 -4.15 15.09
CA VAL A 253 2.70 -3.56 15.13
C VAL A 253 2.63 -2.04 15.09
N PHE A 254 1.77 -1.47 14.24
CA PHE A 254 1.57 -0.03 14.12
C PHE A 254 0.95 0.59 15.37
N ALA A 255 -0.07 -0.04 15.94
CA ALA A 255 -0.74 0.42 17.16
C ALA A 255 0.22 0.48 18.34
N ASN A 256 1.13 -0.50 18.45
CA ASN A 256 2.12 -0.58 19.53
C ASN A 256 3.44 0.17 19.22
N CYS A 257 3.57 0.78 18.03
CA CYS A 257 4.76 1.54 17.68
C CYS A 257 4.76 2.91 18.38
N PRO A 258 5.87 3.30 19.03
CA PRO A 258 6.01 4.64 19.61
C PRO A 258 5.76 5.74 18.57
N PRO A 259 5.06 6.84 18.94
CA PRO A 259 4.69 7.90 17.99
C PRO A 259 5.87 8.45 17.19
N ASP A 260 7.02 8.64 17.81
CA ASP A 260 8.27 9.14 17.22
C ASP A 260 8.84 8.24 16.11
N ARG A 261 8.49 6.95 16.10
CA ARG A 261 8.94 5.96 15.12
C ARG A 261 7.88 5.60 14.09
N ARG A 262 6.61 5.92 14.36
CA ARG A 262 5.45 5.52 13.54
C ARG A 262 5.54 6.03 12.12
N PHE A 263 5.94 7.29 11.91
CA PHE A 263 6.16 7.85 10.59
C PHE A 263 7.25 7.12 9.79
N LYS A 264 8.39 6.80 10.43
CA LYS A 264 9.47 6.05 9.78
C LYS A 264 9.02 4.65 9.40
N LEU A 265 8.21 4.03 10.25
CA LEU A 265 7.63 2.71 10.00
C LEU A 265 6.64 2.77 8.83
N ALA A 266 5.73 3.78 8.81
CA ALA A 266 4.80 4.04 7.73
C ALA A 266 5.53 4.19 6.38
N LEU A 267 6.56 5.05 6.34
CA LEU A 267 7.34 5.28 5.14
C LEU A 267 8.04 4.00 4.64
N ARG A 268 8.62 3.21 5.55
CA ARG A 268 9.33 1.97 5.16
C ARG A 268 8.36 0.88 4.70
N ALA A 269 7.31 0.61 5.48
CA ALA A 269 6.38 -0.47 5.21
C ALA A 269 5.41 -0.13 4.06
N TYR A 270 4.72 1.01 4.14
CA TYR A 270 3.62 1.34 3.23
C TYR A 270 3.99 2.23 2.05
N TYR A 271 5.18 2.80 2.03
CA TYR A 271 5.68 3.45 0.83
C TYR A 271 6.69 2.56 0.10
N TYR A 272 7.88 2.31 0.69
CA TYR A 272 8.93 1.60 -0.04
C TYR A 272 8.61 0.13 -0.34
N CYS A 273 7.98 -0.61 0.59
CA CYS A 273 7.63 -2.00 0.33
C CYS A 273 6.37 -2.16 -0.53
N PHE A 274 5.45 -1.19 -0.52
CA PHE A 274 4.27 -1.20 -1.37
C PHE A 274 4.59 -0.91 -2.83
N ILE A 275 5.61 -0.12 -3.15
CA ILE A 275 6.04 0.11 -4.54
C ILE A 275 6.22 -1.21 -5.31
N PRO A 276 7.08 -2.15 -4.89
CA PRO A 276 7.21 -3.42 -5.61
C PRO A 276 5.96 -4.30 -5.55
N MET A 277 5.15 -4.23 -4.49
CA MET A 277 3.89 -4.98 -4.43
C MET A 277 2.90 -4.49 -5.49
N LEU A 278 2.63 -3.19 -5.56
CA LEU A 278 1.68 -2.60 -6.49
C LEU A 278 2.15 -2.72 -7.95
N LEU A 279 3.43 -2.41 -8.20
CA LEU A 279 4.04 -2.60 -9.53
C LEU A 279 4.12 -4.05 -9.95
N GLY A 280 4.27 -4.97 -8.98
CA GLY A 280 4.23 -6.41 -9.22
C GLY A 280 2.87 -6.85 -9.76
N ILE A 281 1.78 -6.37 -9.16
CA ILE A 281 0.42 -6.65 -9.66
C ILE A 281 0.22 -6.03 -11.04
N ALA A 282 0.65 -4.78 -11.25
CA ALA A 282 0.55 -4.12 -12.55
C ALA A 282 1.32 -4.87 -13.65
N ALA A 283 2.54 -5.36 -13.35
CA ALA A 283 3.34 -6.15 -14.29
C ALA A 283 2.70 -7.51 -14.58
N PHE A 284 2.19 -8.20 -13.57
CA PHE A 284 1.42 -9.43 -13.74
C PHE A 284 0.20 -9.18 -14.64
N SER A 285 -0.57 -8.12 -14.39
CA SER A 285 -1.73 -7.72 -15.17
C SER A 285 -1.37 -7.40 -16.63
N ALA A 286 -0.25 -6.72 -16.88
CA ALA A 286 0.26 -6.48 -18.24
C ALA A 286 0.61 -7.79 -18.95
N GLY A 287 1.19 -8.76 -18.26
CA GLY A 287 1.44 -10.10 -18.76
C GLY A 287 0.14 -10.84 -19.12
N VAL A 288 -0.86 -10.79 -18.21
CA VAL A 288 -2.18 -11.40 -18.43
C VAL A 288 -2.85 -10.80 -19.67
N LYS A 289 -2.89 -9.46 -19.79
CA LYS A 289 -3.47 -8.76 -20.95
C LYS A 289 -2.92 -9.25 -22.28
N LYS A 290 -1.61 -9.55 -22.35
CA LYS A 290 -0.95 -10.02 -23.58
C LYS A 290 -1.03 -11.53 -23.79
N SER A 291 -1.44 -12.31 -22.78
CA SER A 291 -1.41 -13.78 -22.82
C SER A 291 -2.80 -14.42 -22.93
N ILE A 292 -3.85 -13.76 -22.42
CA ILE A 292 -5.17 -14.38 -22.20
C ILE A 292 -5.86 -14.86 -23.50
N GLY A 293 -5.61 -14.20 -24.63
CA GLY A 293 -6.13 -14.62 -25.94
C GLY A 293 -5.37 -15.79 -26.60
N HIS A 294 -4.16 -16.13 -26.08
CA HIS A 294 -3.20 -17.07 -26.70
C HIS A 294 -2.69 -18.11 -25.71
N LEU A 295 -3.56 -18.64 -24.84
CA LEU A 295 -3.16 -19.47 -23.68
C LEU A 295 -2.48 -20.79 -24.05
N GLY A 296 -2.80 -21.36 -25.22
CA GLY A 296 -2.17 -22.57 -25.72
C GLY A 296 -0.84 -22.34 -26.44
N GLU A 297 -0.46 -21.10 -26.70
CA GLU A 297 0.72 -20.76 -27.48
C GLU A 297 1.93 -20.49 -26.58
N HIS A 298 3.12 -20.63 -27.15
CA HIS A 298 4.37 -20.25 -26.51
C HIS A 298 4.42 -18.73 -26.35
N LEU A 299 4.70 -18.28 -25.13
CA LEU A 299 4.76 -16.84 -24.88
C LEU A 299 6.10 -16.26 -25.36
N PRO A 300 6.10 -15.05 -25.95
CA PRO A 300 7.30 -14.24 -26.08
C PRO A 300 7.91 -13.97 -24.69
N ALA A 301 9.19 -13.65 -24.64
CA ALA A 301 9.90 -13.41 -23.37
C ALA A 301 9.28 -12.30 -22.55
N GLY A 302 8.82 -11.20 -23.19
CA GLY A 302 8.19 -10.07 -22.51
C GLY A 302 6.99 -10.47 -21.64
N PRO A 303 5.92 -11.02 -22.21
CA PRO A 303 4.75 -11.50 -21.47
C PRO A 303 5.09 -12.57 -20.41
N ALA A 304 5.95 -13.55 -20.75
CA ALA A 304 6.35 -14.59 -19.80
C ALA A 304 7.08 -14.01 -18.58
N LEU A 305 8.00 -13.08 -18.80
CA LEU A 305 8.73 -12.39 -17.73
C LEU A 305 7.82 -11.42 -16.95
N ALA A 306 6.83 -10.79 -17.60
CA ALA A 306 5.89 -9.93 -16.91
C ALA A 306 5.01 -10.72 -15.93
N LEU A 307 4.51 -11.90 -16.33
CA LEU A 307 3.75 -12.80 -15.45
C LEU A 307 4.59 -13.26 -14.25
N ALA A 308 5.76 -13.85 -14.50
CA ALA A 308 6.61 -14.38 -13.45
C ALA A 308 7.26 -13.26 -12.61
N GLY A 309 7.82 -12.24 -13.26
CA GLY A 309 8.48 -11.11 -12.63
C GLY A 309 7.53 -10.24 -11.81
N GLY A 310 6.28 -10.08 -12.28
CA GLY A 310 5.24 -9.38 -11.54
C GLY A 310 4.95 -10.06 -10.19
N VAL A 311 4.68 -11.37 -10.21
CA VAL A 311 4.45 -12.14 -8.98
C VAL A 311 5.71 -12.16 -8.09
N ALA A 312 6.89 -12.32 -8.67
CA ALA A 312 8.16 -12.27 -7.92
C ALA A 312 8.41 -10.92 -7.25
N CYS A 313 8.10 -9.81 -7.97
CA CYS A 313 8.22 -8.45 -7.46
C CYS A 313 7.25 -8.21 -6.29
N TYR A 314 6.00 -8.67 -6.41
CA TYR A 314 5.05 -8.64 -5.30
C TYR A 314 5.58 -9.39 -4.08
N LEU A 315 6.03 -10.64 -4.26
CA LEU A 315 6.58 -11.45 -3.16
C LEU A 315 7.81 -10.81 -2.51
N ALA A 316 8.69 -10.19 -3.30
CA ALA A 316 9.85 -9.47 -2.78
C ALA A 316 9.44 -8.27 -1.92
N GLY A 317 8.44 -7.50 -2.37
CA GLY A 317 7.86 -6.40 -1.62
C GLY A 317 7.19 -6.85 -0.33
N ASP A 318 6.43 -7.93 -0.39
CA ASP A 318 5.76 -8.53 0.75
C ASP A 318 6.75 -9.11 1.78
N VAL A 319 7.82 -9.76 1.33
CA VAL A 319 8.92 -10.20 2.20
C VAL A 319 9.60 -9.00 2.87
N ALA A 320 9.87 -7.92 2.13
CA ALA A 320 10.44 -6.70 2.69
C ALA A 320 9.49 -6.04 3.70
N PHE A 321 8.19 -6.00 3.41
CA PHE A 321 7.14 -5.51 4.30
C PHE A 321 7.14 -6.28 5.64
N ARG A 322 7.14 -7.61 5.58
CA ARG A 322 7.25 -8.46 6.77
C ARG A 322 8.52 -8.23 7.56
N LEU A 323 9.67 -8.10 6.88
CA LEU A 323 10.96 -7.82 7.53
C LEU A 323 10.95 -6.48 8.26
N VAL A 324 10.39 -5.43 7.65
CA VAL A 324 10.28 -4.09 8.25
C VAL A 324 9.37 -4.12 9.48
N LEU A 325 8.28 -4.87 9.45
CA LEU A 325 7.32 -5.01 10.56
C LEU A 325 7.72 -6.09 11.58
N GLY A 326 8.80 -6.86 11.34
CA GLY A 326 9.20 -7.95 12.21
C GLY A 326 8.30 -9.19 12.15
N ILE A 327 7.43 -9.29 11.13
CA ILE A 327 6.50 -10.43 10.95
C ILE A 327 7.27 -11.67 10.48
N ARG A 328 7.11 -12.79 11.17
CA ARG A 328 7.77 -14.06 10.86
C ARG A 328 6.74 -15.20 10.68
N PRO A 329 7.06 -16.26 9.93
CA PRO A 329 8.28 -16.51 9.13
C PRO A 329 8.24 -15.86 7.74
N VAL A 330 9.40 -15.41 7.22
CA VAL A 330 9.52 -14.84 5.85
C VAL A 330 10.06 -15.84 4.84
N ARG A 331 10.71 -16.92 5.33
CA ARG A 331 11.48 -17.88 4.50
C ARG A 331 10.68 -18.53 3.38
N PHE A 332 9.43 -18.89 3.63
CA PHE A 332 8.61 -19.59 2.64
C PHE A 332 8.28 -18.71 1.43
N ARG A 333 7.95 -17.43 1.67
CA ARG A 333 7.69 -16.45 0.59
C ARG A 333 8.98 -16.07 -0.13
N ALA A 334 10.09 -15.89 0.60
CA ALA A 334 11.39 -15.59 0.01
C ALA A 334 11.88 -16.74 -0.89
N LEU A 335 11.74 -17.98 -0.44
CA LEU A 335 12.09 -19.16 -1.24
C LEU A 335 11.18 -19.33 -2.46
N ALA A 336 9.93 -18.92 -2.41
CA ALA A 336 8.99 -18.99 -3.52
C ALA A 336 9.38 -18.07 -4.70
N VAL A 337 10.14 -17.00 -4.48
CA VAL A 337 10.57 -16.07 -5.54
C VAL A 337 11.30 -16.79 -6.67
N VAL A 338 12.21 -17.70 -6.35
CA VAL A 338 13.02 -18.41 -7.36
C VAL A 338 12.15 -19.32 -8.25
N PRO A 339 11.32 -20.24 -7.72
CA PRO A 339 10.46 -21.06 -8.57
C PRO A 339 9.39 -20.24 -9.30
N VAL A 340 8.89 -19.13 -8.74
CA VAL A 340 8.01 -18.21 -9.45
C VAL A 340 8.70 -17.67 -10.71
N LEU A 341 9.93 -17.16 -10.61
CA LEU A 341 10.69 -16.70 -11.77
C LEU A 341 10.95 -17.83 -12.78
N ALA A 342 11.21 -19.05 -12.31
CA ALA A 342 11.44 -20.21 -13.18
C ALA A 342 10.19 -20.58 -14.00
N THR A 343 8.97 -20.21 -13.57
CA THR A 343 7.74 -20.46 -14.36
C THR A 343 7.76 -19.76 -15.72
N ALA A 344 8.55 -18.70 -15.90
CA ALA A 344 8.69 -18.04 -17.21
C ALA A 344 9.17 -19.04 -18.29
N ALA A 345 10.04 -20.00 -17.92
CA ALA A 345 10.47 -21.04 -18.85
C ALA A 345 9.30 -21.93 -19.32
N ALA A 346 8.31 -22.20 -18.47
CA ALA A 346 7.12 -22.95 -18.86
C ALA A 346 6.27 -22.14 -19.87
N GLY A 347 6.09 -20.83 -19.64
CA GLY A 347 5.41 -19.95 -20.60
C GLY A 347 6.09 -19.90 -21.97
N MET A 348 7.40 -19.71 -21.98
CA MET A 348 8.20 -19.60 -23.20
C MET A 348 8.33 -20.92 -23.99
N ARG A 349 8.29 -22.09 -23.32
CA ARG A 349 8.56 -23.39 -23.94
C ARG A 349 7.34 -24.26 -24.14
N ILE A 350 6.28 -24.05 -23.36
CA ILE A 350 5.10 -24.91 -23.36
C ILE A 350 3.83 -24.11 -23.69
N GLY A 351 3.60 -22.99 -22.95
CA GLY A 351 2.46 -22.11 -23.16
C GLY A 351 2.00 -21.38 -21.91
N ALA A 352 1.18 -20.34 -22.11
CA ALA A 352 0.71 -19.44 -21.04
C ALA A 352 -0.08 -20.17 -19.94
N VAL A 353 -0.93 -21.13 -20.31
CA VAL A 353 -1.75 -21.90 -19.36
C VAL A 353 -0.88 -22.65 -18.37
N TRP A 354 0.24 -23.23 -18.84
CA TRP A 354 1.16 -23.98 -18.01
C TRP A 354 1.95 -23.07 -17.05
N GLN A 355 2.29 -21.86 -17.52
CA GLN A 355 2.91 -20.86 -16.67
C GLN A 355 1.98 -20.41 -15.54
N LEU A 356 0.73 -20.06 -15.88
CA LEU A 356 -0.27 -19.65 -14.88
C LEU A 356 -0.56 -20.78 -13.88
N THR A 357 -0.68 -22.03 -14.36
CA THR A 357 -0.85 -23.19 -13.48
C THR A 357 0.35 -23.37 -12.54
N ALA A 358 1.58 -23.25 -13.07
CA ALA A 358 2.79 -23.36 -12.26
C ALA A 358 2.86 -22.24 -11.21
N LEU A 359 2.48 -21.00 -11.56
CA LEU A 359 2.40 -19.89 -10.61
C LEU A 359 1.43 -20.21 -9.46
N VAL A 360 0.21 -20.69 -9.78
CA VAL A 360 -0.77 -21.08 -8.76
C VAL A 360 -0.20 -22.17 -7.86
N LEU A 361 0.40 -23.22 -8.43
CA LEU A 361 0.96 -24.33 -7.65
C LEU A 361 2.08 -23.87 -6.71
N VAL A 362 2.99 -23.01 -7.17
CA VAL A 362 4.07 -22.47 -6.34
C VAL A 362 3.52 -21.62 -5.20
N LEU A 363 2.54 -20.75 -5.47
CA LEU A 363 1.95 -19.89 -4.45
C LEU A 363 1.16 -20.69 -3.41
N VAL A 364 0.38 -21.68 -3.85
CA VAL A 364 -0.35 -22.59 -2.95
C VAL A 364 0.62 -23.42 -2.11
N ALA A 365 1.70 -23.92 -2.70
CA ALA A 365 2.74 -24.65 -1.96
C ALA A 365 3.42 -23.77 -0.90
N ALA A 366 3.71 -22.49 -1.22
CA ALA A 366 4.27 -21.54 -0.27
C ALA A 366 3.31 -21.28 0.90
N LEU A 367 2.02 -21.04 0.62
CA LEU A 367 0.98 -20.85 1.63
C LEU A 367 0.80 -22.10 2.51
N ALA A 368 0.78 -23.29 1.90
CA ALA A 368 0.66 -24.54 2.64
C ALA A 368 1.90 -24.83 3.51
N ALA A 369 3.09 -24.49 3.04
CA ALA A 369 4.32 -24.62 3.83
C ALA A 369 4.34 -23.61 5.00
N GLU A 370 3.86 -22.39 4.78
CA GLU A 370 3.74 -21.37 5.82
C GLU A 370 2.72 -21.79 6.91
N SER A 371 1.58 -22.37 6.52
CA SER A 371 0.56 -22.81 7.48
C SER A 371 1.03 -23.99 8.33
N ARG A 372 1.83 -24.92 7.78
CA ARG A 372 2.42 -26.04 8.53
C ARG A 372 3.56 -25.58 9.44
N GLY A 373 4.29 -24.51 9.07
CA GLY A 373 5.37 -23.96 9.85
C GLY A 373 4.94 -23.02 10.99
N ALA A 374 3.70 -22.55 10.98
CA ALA A 374 3.06 -21.88 12.10
C ALA A 374 2.43 -22.96 12.99
N GLY A 375 3.10 -23.36 14.08
CA GLY A 375 2.58 -24.33 15.04
C GLY A 375 1.21 -23.90 15.60
N PRO A 376 0.41 -24.86 16.17
CA PRO A 376 -0.89 -24.57 16.76
C PRO A 376 -0.71 -23.72 18.03
N GLY A 377 -0.65 -22.41 17.91
CA GLY A 377 -0.41 -21.47 19.01
C GLY A 377 0.02 -20.06 18.56
N ALA A 378 0.21 -19.85 17.26
CA ALA A 378 0.65 -18.57 16.72
C ALA A 378 -0.52 -17.74 16.13
N ASP A 379 -1.71 -17.84 16.70
CA ASP A 379 -2.82 -16.96 16.34
C ASP A 379 -2.85 -15.75 17.30
N PRO A 380 -2.30 -14.58 16.93
CA PRO A 380 -2.36 -13.39 17.77
C PRO A 380 -3.73 -12.72 17.74
N THR A 381 -4.73 -13.27 17.02
CA THR A 381 -6.10 -12.79 16.93
C THR A 381 -7.07 -13.61 17.80
N GLY A 382 -6.56 -14.56 18.58
CA GLY A 382 -7.37 -15.18 19.62
C GLY A 382 -7.85 -14.11 20.62
N PRO A 383 -9.12 -14.14 21.09
CA PRO A 383 -9.60 -13.20 22.10
C PRO A 383 -8.58 -13.21 23.25
N ALA A 384 -8.18 -12.02 23.70
CA ALA A 384 -7.32 -11.87 24.86
C ALA A 384 -7.92 -12.76 25.97
N ALA A 385 -7.12 -13.69 26.48
CA ALA A 385 -7.53 -14.49 27.62
C ALA A 385 -8.01 -13.51 28.69
N GLU A 386 -9.27 -13.61 29.05
CA GLU A 386 -9.82 -12.83 30.16
C GLU A 386 -8.88 -13.03 31.35
N PRO A 387 -8.49 -11.93 32.04
CA PRO A 387 -7.66 -12.06 33.22
C PRO A 387 -8.36 -13.03 34.15
N GLY A 388 -7.69 -14.14 34.44
CA GLY A 388 -8.23 -15.24 35.22
C GLY A 388 -8.93 -14.70 36.45
N THR A 389 -10.21 -15.04 36.57
CA THR A 389 -10.91 -15.01 37.86
C THR A 389 -10.03 -15.76 38.83
N GLU A 390 -9.43 -15.04 39.77
CA GLU A 390 -8.82 -15.65 40.95
C GLU A 390 -9.83 -16.61 41.56
N PRO A 391 -9.45 -17.84 41.91
CA PRO A 391 -10.39 -18.75 42.58
C PRO A 391 -10.81 -18.10 43.91
N GLU A 392 -12.08 -17.80 44.01
CA GLU A 392 -12.71 -17.43 45.27
C GLU A 392 -12.30 -18.47 46.34
N SER A 393 -11.53 -18.03 47.32
CA SER A 393 -11.17 -18.82 48.47
C SER A 393 -12.47 -19.09 49.27
N GLU A 394 -12.95 -20.33 49.26
CA GLU A 394 -14.02 -20.84 50.16
C GLU A 394 -13.70 -20.42 51.62
N PRO A 395 -14.67 -19.83 52.32
CA PRO A 395 -14.51 -19.61 53.76
C PRO A 395 -14.66 -20.95 54.50
N ALA A 396 -13.60 -21.31 55.20
CA ALA A 396 -13.56 -22.47 56.09
C ALA A 396 -14.68 -22.37 57.13
N THR A 397 -15.61 -23.31 57.08
CA THR A 397 -16.57 -23.62 58.20
C THR A 397 -15.81 -24.30 59.30
N GLY A 398 -15.74 -23.62 60.46
CA GLY A 398 -15.22 -24.18 61.69
C GLY A 398 -15.89 -23.54 62.90
N GLY A 399 -16.70 -24.35 63.50
CA GLY A 399 -17.73 -24.10 64.48
C GLY A 399 -17.30 -23.74 65.90
N ALA A 400 -18.35 -23.48 66.63
CA ALA A 400 -18.61 -23.70 68.05
C ALA A 400 -18.49 -22.51 69.01
N ALA A 401 -19.67 -22.17 69.47
CA ALA A 401 -20.12 -22.04 70.89
C ALA A 401 -19.65 -20.83 71.72
N GLY A 402 -20.65 -20.12 72.27
CA GLY A 402 -20.52 -19.53 73.58
C GLY A 402 -21.28 -18.22 73.82
N SER A 403 -22.57 -18.39 74.26
CA SER A 403 -23.27 -17.64 75.33
C SER A 403 -23.24 -16.08 75.35
N GLY A 404 -24.34 -15.48 75.12
CA GLY A 404 -25.25 -14.60 75.80
C GLY A 404 -24.76 -13.41 76.64
N PRO A 405 -25.72 -12.62 77.21
CA PRO A 405 -26.48 -11.57 76.54
C PRO A 405 -26.27 -10.20 77.23
N GLY A 406 -26.73 -9.11 76.64
CA GLY A 406 -26.86 -7.89 77.42
C GLY A 406 -27.02 -6.59 76.64
N VAL A 407 -28.25 -6.13 76.61
CA VAL A 407 -28.70 -4.75 76.89
C VAL A 407 -28.45 -3.67 75.80
N ALA A 408 -29.52 -3.28 75.16
CA ALA A 408 -29.73 -1.92 74.64
C ALA A 408 -29.91 -0.92 75.81
N PRO A 409 -30.21 0.39 75.67
CA PRO A 409 -30.46 1.26 74.52
C PRO A 409 -29.83 2.69 74.60
N GLY A 410 -30.16 3.58 73.71
CA GLY A 410 -30.15 5.03 73.87
C GLY A 410 -29.58 5.76 72.68
N VAL A 411 -30.33 6.37 71.80
CA VAL A 411 -31.18 7.61 71.82
C VAL A 411 -30.36 8.85 71.48
N THR A 412 -30.85 9.56 70.44
CA THR A 412 -30.72 10.99 70.06
C THR A 412 -29.35 11.47 69.55
N GLY A 413 -29.22 12.25 68.54
CA GLY A 413 -30.06 13.26 67.92
C GLY A 413 -29.17 14.41 67.49
N SER A 414 -29.50 14.95 66.37
CA SER A 414 -29.29 16.23 65.73
C SER A 414 -28.59 16.18 64.38
#